data_a045f81960a8f408eba17123379b9c49
#
_entry.id   a045f81960a8f408eba17123379b9c49
#
_cell.length_a   1.000
_cell.length_b   1.000
_cell.length_c   1.000
_cell.angle_alpha   90.00
_cell.angle_beta   90.00
_cell.angle_gamma   90.00
#
_symmetry.space_group_name_H-M   'P 1'
#
loop_
_entity.id
_entity.type
_entity.pdbx_description
1 polymer ?
#
loop_
_entity_poly.entity_id
_entity_poly.type
_entity_poly.pdbx_seq_one_letter_code
_entity_poly.pdbx_strand_id
1 'polypeptide(L)'
;MRVLALPGRPKALLFDLDSTLYTNPAYAAFQDEALVGRLARERGESPAAARAALAGLRAAREASGGGRTSLGNLFAGLGVPIQTSVRWREELFRPAEWLAPDPRLDGTLAALGKRFALALVTNNPRSVGELSLEALGVRGRFSLVVGLDDTLRSKPDPAPFAFAAKGLGLEPGDCVSVGDREDVDLRPALALGMGAVLVEGVEDVYALEAVLP
;
A
#
# COMPACT_ATOMS: atom_id res chain seq x y z
N MET A 1 -11.42 -7.58 -10.46
CA MET A 1 -10.22 -8.40 -10.15
C MET A 1 -9.62 -9.01 -11.39
N ARG A 2 -8.27 -9.03 -11.53
CA ARG A 2 -7.52 -9.63 -12.65
C ARG A 2 -6.24 -10.31 -12.13
N VAL A 3 -6.09 -11.59 -12.43
CA VAL A 3 -4.86 -12.35 -12.13
C VAL A 3 -3.84 -12.06 -13.24
N LEU A 4 -2.66 -11.56 -12.88
CA LEU A 4 -1.56 -11.31 -13.82
C LEU A 4 -0.60 -12.49 -13.89
N ALA A 5 -0.28 -13.07 -12.73
CA ALA A 5 0.55 -14.26 -12.58
C ALA A 5 0.27 -14.94 -11.25
N LEU A 6 0.39 -16.25 -11.20
CA LEU A 6 0.36 -17.01 -9.94
C LEU A 6 1.51 -18.04 -9.94
N PRO A 7 2.22 -18.20 -8.83
CA PRO A 7 3.11 -19.35 -8.63
C PRO A 7 2.28 -20.64 -8.56
N GLY A 8 2.88 -21.76 -8.92
CA GLY A 8 2.20 -23.06 -8.83
C GLY A 8 1.81 -23.47 -7.40
N ARG A 9 2.52 -22.96 -6.40
CA ARG A 9 2.27 -23.22 -4.96
C ARG A 9 2.61 -21.98 -4.15
N PRO A 10 1.75 -20.94 -4.15
CA PRO A 10 1.96 -19.77 -3.30
C PRO A 10 1.89 -20.15 -1.82
N LYS A 11 2.72 -19.51 -1.00
CA LYS A 11 2.78 -19.71 0.44
C LYS A 11 2.37 -18.45 1.21
N ALA A 12 2.42 -17.28 0.57
CA ALA A 12 2.07 -16.01 1.18
C ALA A 12 1.33 -15.08 0.23
N LEU A 13 0.45 -14.24 0.82
CA LEU A 13 -0.22 -13.14 0.15
C LEU A 13 0.26 -11.83 0.78
N LEU A 14 0.78 -10.92 -0.05
CA LEU A 14 1.25 -9.60 0.34
C LEU A 14 0.22 -8.57 -0.11
N PHE A 15 -0.58 -8.07 0.81
CA PHE A 15 -1.66 -7.12 0.52
C PHE A 15 -1.15 -5.68 0.58
N ASP A 16 -1.59 -4.86 -0.35
CA ASP A 16 -1.66 -3.42 -0.14
C ASP A 16 -2.81 -3.10 0.82
N LEU A 17 -2.87 -1.85 1.30
CA LEU A 17 -3.85 -1.41 2.29
C LEU A 17 -4.97 -0.58 1.66
N ASP A 18 -4.62 0.62 1.20
CA ASP A 18 -5.56 1.66 0.75
C ASP A 18 -6.18 1.27 -0.58
N SER A 19 -7.52 1.30 -0.69
CA SER A 19 -8.27 0.82 -1.86
C SER A 19 -8.08 -0.67 -2.19
N THR A 20 -7.49 -1.44 -1.26
CA THR A 20 -7.34 -2.89 -1.34
C THR A 20 -8.09 -3.58 -0.21
N LEU A 21 -7.65 -3.42 1.04
CA LEU A 21 -8.32 -4.02 2.22
C LEU A 21 -9.55 -3.23 2.68
N TYR A 22 -9.71 -2.03 2.20
CA TYR A 22 -10.92 -1.22 2.36
C TYR A 22 -11.08 -0.29 1.15
N THR A 23 -12.30 0.16 0.91
CA THR A 23 -12.62 1.16 -0.11
C THR A 23 -13.35 2.32 0.54
N ASN A 24 -12.61 3.40 0.84
CA ASN A 24 -13.14 4.63 1.43
C ASN A 24 -12.60 5.87 0.70
N PRO A 25 -13.30 6.37 -0.34
CA PRO A 25 -12.86 7.53 -1.11
C PRO A 25 -12.73 8.81 -0.27
N ALA A 26 -13.54 8.96 0.77
CA ALA A 26 -13.49 10.13 1.64
C ALA A 26 -12.19 10.11 2.49
N TYR A 27 -11.79 8.95 2.98
CA TYR A 27 -10.52 8.81 3.70
C TYR A 27 -9.32 9.02 2.78
N ALA A 28 -9.34 8.48 1.57
CA ALA A 28 -8.28 8.72 0.58
C ALA A 28 -8.14 10.23 0.25
N ALA A 29 -9.26 10.93 0.05
CA ALA A 29 -9.25 12.37 -0.17
C ALA A 29 -8.71 13.14 1.04
N PHE A 30 -9.10 12.76 2.26
CA PHE A 30 -8.57 13.37 3.49
C PHE A 30 -7.05 13.16 3.60
N GLN A 31 -6.54 11.96 3.34
CA GLN A 31 -5.10 11.67 3.39
C GLN A 31 -4.31 12.57 2.44
N ASP A 32 -4.78 12.71 1.19
CA ASP A 32 -4.15 13.60 0.21
C ASP A 32 -4.21 15.06 0.64
N GLU A 33 -5.38 15.55 1.08
CA GLU A 33 -5.56 16.93 1.55
C GLU A 33 -4.67 17.25 2.75
N ALA A 34 -4.64 16.38 3.74
CA ALA A 34 -3.85 16.55 4.96
C ALA A 34 -2.36 16.66 4.65
N LEU A 35 -1.84 15.79 3.78
CA LEU A 35 -0.43 15.79 3.38
C LEU A 35 -0.06 16.99 2.51
N VAL A 36 -0.92 17.39 1.56
CA VAL A 36 -0.71 18.59 0.74
C VAL A 36 -0.76 19.84 1.62
N GLY A 37 -1.70 19.91 2.55
CA GLY A 37 -1.80 21.02 3.51
C GLY A 37 -0.57 21.11 4.42
N ARG A 38 -0.01 19.96 4.82
CA ARG A 38 1.24 19.92 5.59
C ARG A 38 2.43 20.39 4.77
N LEU A 39 2.56 19.91 3.52
CA LEU A 39 3.61 20.36 2.60
C LEU A 39 3.56 21.89 2.40
N ALA A 40 2.37 22.42 2.13
CA ALA A 40 2.18 23.87 1.94
C ALA A 40 2.65 24.68 3.16
N ARG A 41 2.28 24.24 4.36
CA ARG A 41 2.71 24.91 5.62
C ARG A 41 4.23 24.88 5.80
N GLU A 42 4.85 23.73 5.58
CA GLU A 42 6.32 23.58 5.72
C GLU A 42 7.08 24.45 4.70
N ARG A 43 6.50 24.70 3.53
CA ARG A 43 7.11 25.51 2.47
C ARG A 43 6.69 26.99 2.53
N GLY A 44 5.78 27.37 3.41
CA GLY A 44 5.25 28.73 3.49
C GLY A 44 4.46 29.15 2.24
N GLU A 45 3.79 28.20 1.59
CA GLU A 45 3.02 28.43 0.35
C GLU A 45 1.54 28.05 0.51
N SER A 46 0.71 28.37 -0.47
CA SER A 46 -0.68 27.98 -0.45
C SER A 46 -0.86 26.50 -0.81
N PRO A 47 -1.92 25.82 -0.33
CA PRO A 47 -2.22 24.44 -0.77
C PRO A 47 -2.38 24.31 -2.28
N ALA A 48 -2.87 25.33 -2.97
CA ALA A 48 -2.97 25.35 -4.42
C ALA A 48 -1.59 25.34 -5.10
N ALA A 49 -0.61 26.09 -4.59
CA ALA A 49 0.76 26.10 -5.08
C ALA A 49 1.44 24.74 -4.85
N ALA A 50 1.28 24.16 -3.66
CA ALA A 50 1.79 22.82 -3.35
C ALA A 50 1.22 21.75 -4.31
N ARG A 51 -0.09 21.80 -4.58
CA ARG A 51 -0.74 20.89 -5.57
C ARG A 51 -0.17 21.08 -6.96
N ALA A 52 0.02 22.31 -7.42
CA ALA A 52 0.57 22.62 -8.72
C ALA A 52 2.00 22.08 -8.85
N ALA A 53 2.83 22.22 -7.82
CA ALA A 53 4.19 21.69 -7.79
C ALA A 53 4.20 20.15 -7.90
N LEU A 54 3.33 19.46 -7.15
CA LEU A 54 3.18 17.99 -7.21
C LEU A 54 2.67 17.52 -8.58
N ALA A 55 1.70 18.23 -9.17
CA ALA A 55 1.19 17.96 -10.50
C ALA A 55 2.27 18.15 -11.57
N GLY A 56 3.09 19.19 -11.48
CA GLY A 56 4.23 19.43 -12.36
C GLY A 56 5.25 18.29 -12.33
N LEU A 57 5.62 17.81 -11.13
CA LEU A 57 6.52 16.66 -11.00
C LEU A 57 5.91 15.38 -11.59
N ARG A 58 4.62 15.16 -11.38
CA ARG A 58 3.91 14.00 -11.96
C ARG A 58 3.95 14.04 -13.48
N ALA A 59 3.60 15.19 -14.07
CA ALA A 59 3.62 15.38 -15.53
C ALA A 59 5.05 15.23 -16.11
N ALA A 60 6.07 15.79 -15.46
CA ALA A 60 7.45 15.65 -15.89
C ALA A 60 7.93 14.19 -15.87
N ARG A 61 7.52 13.43 -14.84
CA ARG A 61 7.84 12.00 -14.74
C ARG A 61 7.15 11.19 -15.84
N GLU A 62 5.88 11.46 -16.10
CA GLU A 62 5.11 10.79 -17.18
C GLU A 62 5.73 11.09 -18.54
N ALA A 63 6.11 12.35 -18.80
CA ALA A 63 6.76 12.76 -20.04
C ALA A 63 8.14 12.08 -20.26
N SER A 64 8.84 11.72 -19.19
CA SER A 64 10.12 10.97 -19.25
C SER A 64 9.93 9.45 -19.32
N GLY A 65 8.70 8.95 -19.49
CA GLY A 65 8.41 7.52 -19.53
C GLY A 65 8.38 6.85 -18.15
N GLY A 66 8.46 7.62 -17.07
CA GLY A 66 8.26 7.14 -15.70
C GLY A 66 6.78 6.84 -15.43
N GLY A 67 6.46 5.65 -14.94
CA GLY A 67 5.11 5.28 -14.56
C GLY A 67 4.60 6.08 -13.35
N ARG A 68 3.38 5.79 -12.91
CA ARG A 68 2.80 6.38 -11.69
C ARG A 68 3.71 6.16 -10.50
N THR A 69 3.66 7.07 -9.55
CA THR A 69 4.48 6.99 -8.33
C THR A 69 3.66 7.40 -7.11
N SER A 70 4.15 7.03 -5.94
CA SER A 70 3.52 7.40 -4.67
C SER A 70 3.65 8.89 -4.38
N LEU A 71 2.74 9.43 -3.55
CA LEU A 71 2.84 10.80 -3.05
C LEU A 71 4.14 11.01 -2.26
N GLY A 72 4.61 9.98 -1.53
CA GLY A 72 5.90 10.04 -0.82
C GLY A 72 7.09 10.26 -1.74
N ASN A 73 7.11 9.62 -2.91
CA ASN A 73 8.15 9.85 -3.92
C ASN A 73 8.05 11.24 -4.57
N LEU A 74 6.84 11.78 -4.75
CA LEU A 74 6.66 13.15 -5.20
C LEU A 74 7.17 14.15 -4.17
N PHE A 75 6.94 13.92 -2.89
CA PHE A 75 7.50 14.73 -1.81
C PHE A 75 9.02 14.70 -1.80
N ALA A 76 9.63 13.51 -1.98
CA ALA A 76 11.08 13.40 -2.12
C ALA A 76 11.61 14.21 -3.31
N GLY A 77 10.88 14.23 -4.43
CA GLY A 77 11.19 15.09 -5.58
C GLY A 77 11.09 16.60 -5.30
N LEU A 78 10.35 17.01 -4.26
CA LEU A 78 10.29 18.37 -3.74
C LEU A 78 11.30 18.65 -2.61
N GLY A 79 12.22 17.72 -2.34
CA GLY A 79 13.23 17.86 -1.29
C GLY A 79 12.75 17.49 0.13
N VAL A 80 11.56 16.89 0.27
CA VAL A 80 11.05 16.39 1.55
C VAL A 80 11.58 14.97 1.78
N PRO A 81 12.41 14.73 2.81
CA PRO A 81 12.91 13.39 3.13
C PRO A 81 11.77 12.40 3.43
N ILE A 82 11.96 11.13 3.08
CA ILE A 82 10.96 10.08 3.34
C ILE A 82 10.63 9.99 4.84
N GLN A 83 11.62 10.11 5.72
CA GLN A 83 11.43 10.12 7.17
C GLN A 83 10.49 11.27 7.63
N THR A 84 10.56 12.42 6.97
CA THR A 84 9.64 13.53 7.25
C THR A 84 8.22 13.17 6.79
N SER A 85 8.09 12.56 5.62
CA SER A 85 6.80 12.07 5.11
C SER A 85 6.18 10.99 6.00
N VAL A 86 7.00 10.11 6.61
CA VAL A 86 6.59 9.13 7.63
C VAL A 86 5.97 9.86 8.83
N ARG A 87 6.72 10.77 9.45
CA ARG A 87 6.23 11.53 10.63
C ARG A 87 4.92 12.27 10.35
N TRP A 88 4.80 12.90 9.18
CA TRP A 88 3.56 13.61 8.83
C TRP A 88 2.35 12.67 8.79
N ARG A 89 2.49 11.46 8.26
CA ARG A 89 1.41 10.48 8.26
C ARG A 89 1.05 10.01 9.66
N GLU A 90 2.05 9.74 10.49
CA GLU A 90 1.83 9.36 11.90
C GLU A 90 1.13 10.47 12.70
N GLU A 91 1.46 11.73 12.42
CA GLU A 91 0.84 12.88 13.07
C GLU A 91 -0.59 13.16 12.58
N LEU A 92 -0.90 12.88 11.32
CA LEU A 92 -2.12 13.34 10.66
C LEU A 92 -3.18 12.25 10.52
N PHE A 93 -2.77 11.00 10.37
CA PHE A 93 -3.72 9.92 10.07
C PHE A 93 -4.29 9.29 11.33
N ARG A 94 -5.61 9.16 11.35
CA ARG A 94 -6.38 8.54 12.44
C ARG A 94 -7.34 7.53 11.84
N PRO A 95 -6.86 6.32 11.49
CA PRO A 95 -7.68 5.32 10.80
C PRO A 95 -9.02 5.02 11.48
N ALA A 96 -9.05 4.97 12.82
CA ALA A 96 -10.27 4.70 13.58
C ALA A 96 -11.38 5.74 13.42
N GLU A 97 -11.08 6.94 12.90
CA GLU A 97 -12.09 7.95 12.59
C GLU A 97 -12.78 7.71 11.24
N TRP A 98 -12.20 6.83 10.40
CA TRP A 98 -12.59 6.61 9.01
C TRP A 98 -12.96 5.18 8.67
N LEU A 99 -12.44 4.23 9.43
CA LEU A 99 -12.59 2.79 9.20
C LEU A 99 -13.36 2.18 10.37
N ALA A 100 -14.09 1.11 10.08
CA ALA A 100 -14.84 0.33 11.06
C ALA A 100 -14.57 -1.16 10.84
N PRO A 101 -14.81 -2.02 11.85
CA PRO A 101 -14.66 -3.45 11.70
C PRO A 101 -15.47 -4.00 10.51
N ASP A 102 -14.83 -4.85 9.72
CA ASP A 102 -15.42 -5.51 8.56
C ASP A 102 -15.43 -7.03 8.77
N PRO A 103 -16.57 -7.60 9.23
CA PRO A 103 -16.68 -9.03 9.48
C PRO A 103 -16.52 -9.89 8.21
N ARG A 104 -16.87 -9.36 7.03
CA ARG A 104 -16.72 -10.07 5.77
C ARG A 104 -15.24 -10.18 5.38
N LEU A 105 -14.50 -9.09 5.54
CA LEU A 105 -13.04 -9.09 5.36
C LEU A 105 -12.39 -10.05 6.35
N ASP A 106 -12.76 -9.99 7.63
CA ASP A 106 -12.21 -10.88 8.65
C ASP A 106 -12.44 -12.35 8.31
N GLY A 107 -13.66 -12.72 7.88
CA GLY A 107 -13.97 -14.08 7.45
C GLY A 107 -13.15 -14.53 6.24
N THR A 108 -12.97 -13.66 5.24
CA THR A 108 -12.16 -13.93 4.06
C THR A 108 -10.69 -14.14 4.43
N LEU A 109 -10.12 -13.23 5.21
CA LEU A 109 -8.71 -13.32 5.64
C LEU A 109 -8.48 -14.54 6.56
N ALA A 110 -9.47 -14.92 7.37
CA ALA A 110 -9.42 -16.13 8.17
C ALA A 110 -9.39 -17.41 7.30
N ALA A 111 -10.15 -17.43 6.21
CA ALA A 111 -10.13 -18.55 5.25
C ALA A 111 -8.78 -18.63 4.51
N LEU A 112 -8.32 -17.51 3.97
CA LEU A 112 -7.01 -17.40 3.29
C LEU A 112 -5.85 -17.75 4.22
N GLY A 113 -5.91 -17.31 5.48
CA GLY A 113 -4.87 -17.56 6.49
C GLY A 113 -4.70 -19.05 6.89
N LYS A 114 -5.65 -19.94 6.53
CA LYS A 114 -5.49 -21.38 6.68
C LYS A 114 -4.50 -21.98 5.68
N ARG A 115 -4.24 -21.29 4.58
CA ARG A 115 -3.46 -21.77 3.44
C ARG A 115 -2.19 -20.93 3.21
N PHE A 116 -2.24 -19.64 3.52
CA PHE A 116 -1.21 -18.67 3.20
C PHE A 116 -0.82 -17.86 4.43
N ALA A 117 0.46 -17.52 4.57
CA ALA A 117 0.87 -16.44 5.44
C ALA A 117 0.37 -15.11 4.87
N LEU A 118 -0.22 -14.25 5.71
CA LEU A 118 -0.73 -12.95 5.26
C LEU A 118 0.21 -11.85 5.76
N ALA A 119 0.63 -10.97 4.85
CA ALA A 119 1.41 -9.79 5.18
C ALA A 119 0.79 -8.54 4.57
N LEU A 120 0.97 -7.40 5.24
CA LEU A 120 0.67 -6.08 4.71
C LEU A 120 1.95 -5.44 4.16
N VAL A 121 1.88 -4.81 2.98
CA VAL A 121 2.98 -4.01 2.40
C VAL A 121 2.40 -2.68 1.95
N THR A 122 2.57 -1.63 2.76
CA THR A 122 1.94 -0.33 2.53
C THR A 122 2.96 0.79 2.36
N ASN A 123 2.57 1.85 1.64
CA ASN A 123 3.30 3.12 1.56
C ASN A 123 3.00 4.07 2.75
N ASN A 124 2.17 3.63 3.70
CA ASN A 124 2.03 4.29 4.98
C ASN A 124 3.09 3.79 5.98
N PRO A 125 3.39 4.53 7.06
CA PRO A 125 4.18 4.00 8.17
C PRO A 125 3.59 2.71 8.73
N ARG A 126 4.42 1.85 9.28
CA ARG A 126 3.98 0.61 9.93
C ARG A 126 2.90 0.88 10.98
N SER A 127 3.08 1.89 11.83
CA SER A 127 2.12 2.28 12.87
C SER A 127 0.74 2.61 12.29
N VAL A 128 0.69 3.34 11.18
CA VAL A 128 -0.58 3.68 10.49
C VAL A 128 -1.20 2.43 9.85
N GLY A 129 -0.37 1.55 9.27
CA GLY A 129 -0.82 0.25 8.75
C GLY A 129 -1.46 -0.61 9.84
N GLU A 130 -0.81 -0.73 10.99
CA GLU A 130 -1.31 -1.49 12.14
C GLU A 130 -2.62 -0.92 12.68
N LEU A 131 -2.68 0.41 12.91
CA LEU A 131 -3.92 1.08 13.33
C LEU A 131 -5.07 0.92 12.33
N SER A 132 -4.76 0.87 11.03
CA SER A 132 -5.78 0.61 10.02
C SER A 132 -6.33 -0.82 10.10
N LEU A 133 -5.44 -1.81 10.25
CA LEU A 133 -5.84 -3.21 10.44
C LEU A 133 -6.62 -3.43 11.76
N GLU A 134 -6.26 -2.71 12.82
CA GLU A 134 -7.00 -2.70 14.08
C GLU A 134 -8.40 -2.13 13.91
N ALA A 135 -8.52 -0.97 13.24
CA ALA A 135 -9.81 -0.33 12.97
C ALA A 135 -10.73 -1.22 12.12
N LEU A 136 -10.16 -1.97 11.16
CA LEU A 136 -10.89 -2.96 10.36
C LEU A 136 -11.20 -4.27 11.13
N GLY A 137 -10.65 -4.46 12.34
CA GLY A 137 -10.82 -5.67 13.14
C GLY A 137 -10.02 -6.88 12.65
N VAL A 138 -9.02 -6.68 11.80
CA VAL A 138 -8.29 -7.79 11.12
C VAL A 138 -6.79 -7.85 11.44
N ARG A 139 -6.27 -7.03 12.36
CA ARG A 139 -4.83 -7.01 12.68
C ARG A 139 -4.28 -8.40 13.02
N GLY A 140 -5.05 -9.21 13.75
CA GLY A 140 -4.66 -10.58 14.13
C GLY A 140 -4.55 -11.58 12.98
N ARG A 141 -4.98 -11.22 11.76
CA ARG A 141 -4.85 -12.07 10.56
C ARG A 141 -3.49 -11.96 9.90
N PHE A 142 -2.75 -10.87 10.16
CA PHE A 142 -1.49 -10.57 9.51
C PHE A 142 -0.30 -10.96 10.40
N SER A 143 0.56 -11.83 9.89
CA SER A 143 1.80 -12.25 10.54
C SER A 143 2.92 -11.21 10.42
N LEU A 144 2.83 -10.33 9.40
CA LEU A 144 3.82 -9.29 9.15
C LEU A 144 3.13 -8.02 8.63
N VAL A 145 3.60 -6.87 9.09
CA VAL A 145 3.26 -5.54 8.55
C VAL A 145 4.55 -4.86 8.14
N VAL A 146 4.63 -4.47 6.88
CA VAL A 146 5.75 -3.72 6.30
C VAL A 146 5.24 -2.34 5.91
N GLY A 147 5.75 -1.32 6.61
CA GLY A 147 5.47 0.08 6.35
C GLY A 147 6.59 0.78 5.58
N LEU A 148 6.36 2.04 5.24
CA LEU A 148 7.32 2.89 4.57
C LEU A 148 8.62 3.08 5.37
N ASP A 149 8.51 3.08 6.69
CA ASP A 149 9.61 3.25 7.66
C ASP A 149 10.52 2.03 7.76
N ASP A 150 10.06 0.84 7.38
CA ASP A 150 10.88 -0.38 7.42
C ASP A 150 12.01 -0.38 6.40
N THR A 151 11.78 0.19 5.23
CA THR A 151 12.75 0.19 4.14
C THR A 151 13.20 1.59 3.73
N LEU A 152 12.46 2.63 4.12
CA LEU A 152 12.58 4.01 3.63
C LEU A 152 12.54 4.09 2.08
N ARG A 153 11.91 3.10 1.48
CA ARG A 153 11.68 2.96 0.05
C ARG A 153 10.19 2.78 -0.19
N SER A 154 9.61 3.68 -0.97
CA SER A 154 8.18 3.66 -1.28
C SER A 154 7.91 2.83 -2.53
N LYS A 155 6.89 1.98 -2.54
CA LYS A 155 6.40 1.36 -3.77
C LYS A 155 6.21 2.45 -4.86
N PRO A 156 6.64 2.25 -6.09
CA PRO A 156 6.98 0.98 -6.76
C PRO A 156 8.42 0.47 -6.59
N ASP A 157 9.19 0.93 -5.61
CA ASP A 157 10.48 0.30 -5.32
C ASP A 157 10.23 -1.17 -4.90
N PRO A 158 11.00 -2.15 -5.42
CA PRO A 158 10.81 -3.56 -5.06
C PRO A 158 11.24 -3.91 -3.64
N ALA A 159 12.00 -3.05 -2.96
CA ALA A 159 12.56 -3.32 -1.64
C ALA A 159 11.52 -3.69 -0.57
N PRO A 160 10.33 -3.04 -0.45
CA PRO A 160 9.31 -3.44 0.52
C PRO A 160 8.80 -4.87 0.31
N PHE A 161 8.67 -5.32 -0.94
CA PHE A 161 8.24 -6.67 -1.27
C PHE A 161 9.30 -7.71 -0.93
N ALA A 162 10.57 -7.45 -1.29
CA ALA A 162 11.69 -8.31 -0.92
C ALA A 162 11.86 -8.39 0.61
N PHE A 163 11.68 -7.27 1.31
CA PHE A 163 11.71 -7.21 2.77
C PHE A 163 10.59 -8.06 3.38
N ALA A 164 9.37 -8.01 2.83
CA ALA A 164 8.24 -8.81 3.29
C ALA A 164 8.48 -10.31 3.07
N ALA A 165 8.92 -10.74 1.89
CA ALA A 165 9.25 -12.14 1.61
C ALA A 165 10.31 -12.67 2.58
N LYS A 166 11.40 -11.92 2.78
CA LYS A 166 12.46 -12.25 3.74
C LYS A 166 11.93 -12.32 5.17
N GLY A 167 11.08 -11.36 5.58
CA GLY A 167 10.49 -11.33 6.93
C GLY A 167 9.57 -12.52 7.21
N LEU A 168 8.97 -13.10 6.17
CA LEU A 168 8.19 -14.34 6.24
C LEU A 168 9.06 -15.61 6.11
N GLY A 169 10.35 -15.48 5.86
CA GLY A 169 11.24 -16.63 5.61
C GLY A 169 10.97 -17.34 4.28
N LEU A 170 10.49 -16.62 3.27
CA LEU A 170 10.08 -17.14 1.97
C LEU A 170 10.90 -16.53 0.83
N GLU A 171 10.98 -17.27 -0.28
CA GLU A 171 11.49 -16.73 -1.54
C GLU A 171 10.41 -15.88 -2.23
N PRO A 172 10.77 -14.83 -3.00
CA PRO A 172 9.79 -14.04 -3.74
C PRO A 172 8.82 -14.88 -4.58
N GLY A 173 9.31 -15.93 -5.25
CA GLY A 173 8.49 -16.84 -6.06
C GLY A 173 7.43 -17.63 -5.27
N ASP A 174 7.47 -17.63 -3.95
CA ASP A 174 6.45 -18.23 -3.08
C ASP A 174 5.33 -17.23 -2.71
N CYS A 175 5.47 -15.96 -3.08
CA CYS A 175 4.58 -14.88 -2.68
C CYS A 175 3.70 -14.38 -3.82
N VAL A 176 2.52 -13.86 -3.48
CA VAL A 176 1.60 -13.18 -4.40
C VAL A 176 1.31 -11.79 -3.86
N SER A 177 1.55 -10.76 -4.66
CA SER A 177 1.13 -9.40 -4.35
C SER A 177 -0.33 -9.18 -4.75
N VAL A 178 -1.12 -8.59 -3.86
CA VAL A 178 -2.51 -8.20 -4.08
C VAL A 178 -2.64 -6.70 -3.84
N GLY A 179 -3.06 -5.94 -4.86
CA GLY A 179 -3.16 -4.49 -4.76
C GLY A 179 -4.00 -3.88 -5.88
N ASP A 180 -4.31 -2.59 -5.73
CA ASP A 180 -5.21 -1.85 -6.62
C ASP A 180 -4.50 -1.13 -7.77
N ARG A 181 -3.16 -0.99 -7.70
CA ARG A 181 -2.37 -0.26 -8.70
C ARG A 181 -1.32 -1.14 -9.35
N GLU A 182 -1.54 -1.47 -10.63
CA GLU A 182 -0.66 -2.36 -11.37
C GLU A 182 0.80 -1.89 -11.37
N ASP A 183 1.04 -0.59 -11.59
CA ASP A 183 2.38 -0.01 -11.69
C ASP A 183 3.08 0.19 -10.33
N VAL A 184 2.34 0.23 -9.23
CA VAL A 184 2.88 0.48 -7.89
C VAL A 184 2.98 -0.81 -7.07
N ASP A 185 1.97 -1.67 -7.13
CA ASP A 185 1.85 -2.82 -6.26
C ASP A 185 2.24 -4.14 -6.97
N LEU A 186 2.02 -4.23 -8.28
CA LEU A 186 2.13 -5.51 -8.96
C LEU A 186 3.38 -5.63 -9.83
N ARG A 187 3.70 -4.63 -10.66
CA ARG A 187 4.90 -4.69 -11.52
C ARG A 187 6.21 -4.88 -10.75
N PRO A 188 6.45 -4.17 -9.61
CA PRO A 188 7.66 -4.43 -8.84
C PRO A 188 7.69 -5.81 -8.20
N ALA A 189 6.55 -6.36 -7.79
CA ALA A 189 6.44 -7.72 -7.28
C ALA A 189 6.71 -8.76 -8.40
N LEU A 190 6.12 -8.58 -9.58
CA LEU A 190 6.39 -9.40 -10.76
C LEU A 190 7.87 -9.40 -11.16
N ALA A 191 8.55 -8.25 -11.08
CA ALA A 191 9.98 -8.13 -11.37
C ALA A 191 10.86 -8.95 -10.39
N LEU A 192 10.35 -9.23 -9.19
CA LEU A 192 10.98 -10.13 -8.21
C LEU A 192 10.62 -11.60 -8.43
N GLY A 193 9.77 -11.93 -9.40
CA GLY A 193 9.27 -13.29 -9.64
C GLY A 193 8.08 -13.68 -8.76
N MET A 194 7.44 -12.73 -8.08
CA MET A 194 6.21 -12.97 -7.33
C MET A 194 5.01 -13.15 -8.27
N GLY A 195 3.95 -13.79 -7.78
CA GLY A 195 2.63 -13.66 -8.38
C GLY A 195 2.03 -12.28 -8.16
N ALA A 196 0.96 -11.96 -8.91
CA ALA A 196 0.29 -10.67 -8.80
C ALA A 196 -1.20 -10.75 -9.16
N VAL A 197 -2.03 -10.16 -8.31
CA VAL A 197 -3.48 -10.04 -8.50
C VAL A 197 -3.89 -8.57 -8.35
N LEU A 198 -4.47 -8.01 -9.43
CA LEU A 198 -5.07 -6.69 -9.43
C LEU A 198 -6.49 -6.77 -8.88
N VAL A 199 -6.78 -5.93 -7.92
CA VAL A 199 -8.13 -5.73 -7.36
C VAL A 199 -8.59 -4.30 -7.62
N GLU A 200 -9.92 -4.08 -7.67
CA GLU A 200 -10.51 -2.75 -7.81
C GLU A 200 -11.05 -2.20 -6.47
N GLY A 201 -10.84 -2.95 -5.40
CA GLY A 201 -11.26 -2.61 -4.05
C GLY A 201 -11.51 -3.84 -3.20
N VAL A 202 -12.03 -3.62 -1.99
CA VAL A 202 -12.25 -4.68 -1.00
C VAL A 202 -13.25 -5.75 -1.47
N GLU A 203 -14.22 -5.40 -2.33
CA GLU A 203 -15.17 -6.37 -2.89
C GLU A 203 -14.48 -7.49 -3.67
N ASP A 204 -13.40 -7.17 -4.39
CA ASP A 204 -12.59 -8.17 -5.08
C ASP A 204 -11.80 -9.04 -4.09
N VAL A 205 -11.34 -8.48 -2.97
CA VAL A 205 -10.63 -9.24 -1.93
C VAL A 205 -11.55 -10.31 -1.32
N TYR A 206 -12.85 -10.03 -1.13
CA TYR A 206 -13.80 -11.02 -0.63
C TYR A 206 -13.94 -12.23 -1.55
N ALA A 207 -13.69 -12.05 -2.84
CA ALA A 207 -13.74 -13.11 -3.84
C ALA A 207 -12.38 -13.75 -4.16
N LEU A 208 -11.31 -13.33 -3.48
CA LEU A 208 -9.92 -13.70 -3.83
C LEU A 208 -9.67 -15.21 -3.73
N GLU A 209 -10.31 -15.90 -2.78
CA GLU A 209 -10.16 -17.35 -2.59
C GLU A 209 -10.51 -18.15 -3.87
N ALA A 210 -11.44 -17.65 -4.68
CA ALA A 210 -11.91 -18.35 -5.88
C ALA A 210 -10.88 -18.39 -7.02
N VAL A 211 -9.84 -17.52 -6.99
CA VAL A 211 -8.83 -17.42 -8.05
C VAL A 211 -7.46 -17.92 -7.61
N LEU A 212 -7.29 -18.26 -6.34
CA LEU A 212 -6.04 -18.78 -5.80
C LEU A 212 -6.00 -20.32 -5.85
N PRO A 213 -4.87 -20.94 -6.22
CA PRO A 213 -4.73 -22.40 -6.33
C PRO A 213 -4.86 -23.12 -4.99
#